data_e0b0c4ac1249474b869b853e44c376ca
#
_entry.id   e0b0c4ac1249474b869b853e44c376ca
#
_cell.length_a   1.000
_cell.length_b   1.000
_cell.length_c   1.000
_cell.angle_alpha   90.00
_cell.angle_beta   90.00
_cell.angle_gamma   90.00
#
_symmetry.space_group_name_H-M   'P 1'
#
loop_
_entity.id
_entity.type
_entity.pdbx_description
1 polymer ?
#
loop_
_entity_poly.entity_id
_entity_poly.type
_entity_poly.pdbx_seq_one_letter_code
_entity_poly.pdbx_strand_id
1 'polypeptide(L)'
;DAMARNLWRFKAQPACRFDDGTRLHAELFASISRDGTDYFAGQFLPAIEQFQMGAEFDKAVLEACVPLFKQQSELVLAVNITAGSLCSDEFLTWLSGYLAVNGELKERLLFEIPEAAIMKHKQHVTNLVEVLREQGFLWGVDHYGRHFQSLGYLEELAPAYVKVDHGYTSQVMEPGADTSFLAAVCRAAHNAG
;
A
#
# COMPACT_ATOMS: atom_id res chain seq x y z
N ASP A 1 11.23 14.74 13.93
CA ASP A 1 12.57 14.42 14.49
C ASP A 1 12.92 12.92 14.40
N ALA A 2 11.92 12.01 14.42
CA ALA A 2 12.14 10.57 14.24
C ALA A 2 12.63 10.23 12.83
N MET A 3 12.16 10.93 11.82
CA MET A 3 12.61 10.80 10.43
C MET A 3 14.09 11.17 10.29
N ALA A 4 14.49 12.32 10.83
CA ALA A 4 15.88 12.78 10.80
C ALA A 4 16.87 11.91 11.60
N ARG A 5 16.38 11.15 12.58
CA ARG A 5 17.22 10.30 13.47
C ARG A 5 17.23 8.83 13.08
N ASN A 6 16.56 8.43 11.99
CA ASN A 6 16.46 7.06 11.51
C ASN A 6 16.00 6.07 12.61
N LEU A 7 14.96 6.46 13.36
CA LEU A 7 14.37 5.65 14.44
C LEU A 7 13.35 4.62 13.94
N TRP A 8 13.39 4.32 12.64
CA TRP A 8 12.47 3.39 12.01
C TRP A 8 12.70 1.95 12.45
N ARG A 9 11.61 1.25 12.63
CA ARG A 9 11.54 -0.20 12.69
C ARG A 9 10.52 -0.67 11.67
N PHE A 10 10.81 -1.75 11.00
CA PHE A 10 9.92 -2.33 10.01
C PHE A 10 9.47 -3.72 10.45
N LYS A 11 8.17 -3.98 10.29
CA LYS A 11 7.60 -5.32 10.35
C LYS A 11 7.03 -5.62 8.98
N ALA A 12 7.13 -6.87 8.56
CA ALA A 12 6.60 -7.34 7.30
C ALA A 12 5.56 -8.43 7.56
N GLN A 13 4.35 -8.24 7.01
CA GLN A 13 3.29 -9.24 7.08
C GLN A 13 3.18 -9.94 5.73
N PRO A 14 3.45 -11.26 5.65
CA PRO A 14 3.42 -11.96 4.38
C PRO A 14 1.99 -12.12 3.84
N ALA A 15 1.82 -11.90 2.54
CA ALA A 15 0.70 -12.34 1.74
C ALA A 15 1.11 -13.61 1.00
N CYS A 16 0.40 -14.71 1.25
CA CYS A 16 0.73 -16.02 0.70
C CYS A 16 -0.41 -16.57 -0.15
N ARG A 17 -0.07 -17.39 -1.12
CA ARG A 17 -1.05 -18.19 -1.86
C ARG A 17 -1.77 -19.13 -0.91
N PHE A 18 -3.05 -19.30 -1.14
CA PHE A 18 -3.88 -20.18 -0.29
C PHE A 18 -3.62 -21.67 -0.57
N ASP A 19 -3.29 -22.01 -1.80
CA ASP A 19 -3.14 -23.39 -2.27
C ASP A 19 -1.86 -24.08 -1.78
N ASP A 20 -0.73 -23.36 -1.76
CA ASP A 20 0.58 -23.93 -1.47
C ASP A 20 1.39 -23.16 -0.41
N GLY A 21 0.85 -22.05 0.09
CA GLY A 21 1.53 -21.19 1.08
C GLY A 21 2.70 -20.40 0.53
N THR A 22 2.94 -20.41 -0.79
CA THR A 22 4.01 -19.61 -1.42
C THR A 22 3.79 -18.13 -1.16
N ARG A 23 4.83 -17.46 -0.65
CA ARG A 23 4.78 -16.01 -0.39
C ARG A 23 4.78 -15.24 -1.72
N LEU A 24 3.79 -14.38 -1.90
CA LEU A 24 3.68 -13.47 -3.04
C LEU A 24 4.45 -12.18 -2.80
N HIS A 25 4.18 -11.52 -1.69
CA HIS A 25 4.85 -10.32 -1.21
C HIS A 25 4.71 -10.22 0.32
N ALA A 26 5.22 -9.17 0.91
CA ALA A 26 4.90 -8.83 2.28
C ALA A 26 4.56 -7.34 2.38
N GLU A 27 3.50 -7.01 3.11
CA GLU A 27 3.17 -5.63 3.42
C GLU A 27 4.13 -5.08 4.47
N LEU A 28 4.66 -3.90 4.22
CA LEU A 28 5.60 -3.23 5.11
C LEU A 28 4.87 -2.30 6.08
N PHE A 29 5.05 -2.55 7.37
CA PHE A 29 4.54 -1.69 8.44
C PHE A 29 5.70 -0.95 9.09
N ALA A 30 5.67 0.38 8.98
CA ALA A 30 6.61 1.24 9.68
C ALA A 30 6.19 1.44 11.14
N SER A 31 7.14 1.41 12.05
CA SER A 31 7.00 1.84 13.43
C SER A 31 8.17 2.74 13.82
N ILE A 32 8.00 3.54 14.86
CA ILE A 32 9.03 4.41 15.41
C ILE A 32 9.42 3.86 16.76
N SER A 33 10.71 3.57 16.95
CA SER A 33 11.24 3.14 18.26
C SER A 33 11.91 4.31 18.97
N ARG A 34 11.41 4.66 20.17
CA ARG A 34 11.97 5.73 20.99
C ARG A 34 11.97 5.34 22.47
N ASP A 35 13.10 5.48 23.10
CA ASP A 35 13.29 5.23 24.54
C ASP A 35 12.79 3.84 24.97
N GLY A 36 13.01 2.81 24.11
CA GLY A 36 12.57 1.42 24.34
C GLY A 36 11.09 1.17 24.09
N THR A 37 10.34 2.15 23.61
CA THR A 37 8.92 2.03 23.24
C THR A 37 8.74 2.08 21.74
N ASP A 38 7.98 1.12 21.18
CA ASP A 38 7.61 1.10 19.76
C ASP A 38 6.23 1.75 19.58
N TYR A 39 6.17 2.74 18.71
CA TYR A 39 4.94 3.41 18.26
C TYR A 39 4.59 2.90 16.88
N PHE A 40 3.43 2.26 16.74
CA PHE A 40 2.94 1.72 15.47
C PHE A 40 2.22 2.79 14.65
N ALA A 41 2.11 2.55 13.33
CA ALA A 41 1.52 3.49 12.37
C ALA A 41 0.16 4.06 12.82
N GLY A 42 -0.76 3.23 13.32
CA GLY A 42 -2.07 3.68 13.81
C GLY A 42 -2.02 4.70 14.95
N GLN A 43 -0.89 4.81 15.68
CA GLN A 43 -0.72 5.75 16.79
C GLN A 43 -0.18 7.10 16.34
N PHE A 44 0.59 7.17 15.25
CA PHE A 44 1.21 8.42 14.80
C PHE A 44 0.71 8.92 13.44
N LEU A 45 0.14 8.08 12.58
CA LEU A 45 -0.43 8.51 11.29
C LEU A 45 -1.47 9.64 11.43
N PRO A 46 -2.38 9.63 12.43
CA PRO A 46 -3.29 10.77 12.61
C PRO A 46 -2.57 12.10 12.82
N ALA A 47 -1.41 12.09 13.51
CA ALA A 47 -0.60 13.29 13.67
C ALA A 47 0.13 13.66 12.36
N ILE A 48 0.64 12.68 11.60
CA ILE A 48 1.24 12.90 10.27
C ILE A 48 0.23 13.59 9.35
N GLU A 49 -1.01 13.13 9.33
CA GLU A 49 -2.10 13.72 8.53
C GLU A 49 -2.46 15.13 9.02
N GLN A 50 -2.64 15.31 10.33
CA GLN A 50 -2.97 16.60 10.93
C GLN A 50 -1.93 17.67 10.63
N PHE A 51 -0.65 17.32 10.63
CA PHE A 51 0.46 18.21 10.34
C PHE A 51 0.86 18.24 8.86
N GLN A 52 0.09 17.57 7.98
CA GLN A 52 0.33 17.51 6.53
C GLN A 52 1.74 16.99 6.16
N MET A 53 2.27 16.05 6.94
CA MET A 53 3.61 15.47 6.79
C MET A 53 3.61 14.14 6.03
N GLY A 54 2.53 13.82 5.29
CA GLY A 54 2.42 12.54 4.58
C GLY A 54 3.52 12.34 3.55
N ALA A 55 3.81 13.37 2.75
CA ALA A 55 4.84 13.32 1.72
C ALA A 55 6.24 13.05 2.30
N GLU A 56 6.63 13.76 3.36
CA GLU A 56 7.90 13.55 4.05
C GLU A 56 7.98 12.18 4.70
N PHE A 57 6.86 11.71 5.24
CA PHE A 57 6.76 10.38 5.85
C PHE A 57 6.97 9.28 4.81
N ASP A 58 6.24 9.29 3.69
CA ASP A 58 6.35 8.27 2.66
C ASP A 58 7.71 8.30 1.96
N LYS A 59 8.28 9.49 1.71
CA LYS A 59 9.67 9.63 1.23
C LYS A 59 10.65 8.91 2.16
N ALA A 60 10.56 9.18 3.47
CA ALA A 60 11.44 8.57 4.45
C ALA A 60 11.28 7.04 4.54
N VAL A 61 10.06 6.52 4.44
CA VAL A 61 9.79 5.07 4.42
C VAL A 61 10.38 4.43 3.17
N LEU A 62 10.15 5.00 1.99
CA LEU A 62 10.66 4.50 0.72
C LEU A 62 12.20 4.49 0.68
N GLU A 63 12.85 5.55 1.13
CA GLU A 63 14.31 5.60 1.22
C GLU A 63 14.87 4.54 2.20
N ALA A 64 14.19 4.34 3.33
CA ALA A 64 14.58 3.34 4.32
C ALA A 64 14.35 1.88 3.88
N CYS A 65 13.51 1.64 2.86
CA CYS A 65 13.30 0.29 2.30
C CYS A 65 14.47 -0.20 1.43
N VAL A 66 15.19 0.69 0.73
CA VAL A 66 16.25 0.30 -0.22
C VAL A 66 17.30 -0.63 0.38
N PRO A 67 17.82 -0.39 1.59
CA PRO A 67 18.77 -1.30 2.23
C PRO A 67 18.20 -2.70 2.47
N LEU A 68 16.89 -2.85 2.69
CA LEU A 68 16.25 -4.15 2.92
C LEU A 68 16.33 -5.02 1.66
N PHE A 69 16.10 -4.44 0.49
CA PHE A 69 16.20 -5.14 -0.79
C PHE A 69 17.63 -5.59 -1.11
N LYS A 70 18.64 -4.83 -0.66
CA LYS A 70 20.05 -5.19 -0.83
C LYS A 70 20.46 -6.35 0.07
N GLN A 71 19.85 -6.48 1.25
CA GLN A 71 20.12 -7.56 2.19
C GLN A 71 19.42 -8.86 1.84
N GLN A 72 18.28 -8.80 1.16
CA GLN A 72 17.44 -9.96 0.83
C GLN A 72 16.98 -9.86 -0.64
N SER A 73 17.62 -10.65 -1.51
CA SER A 73 17.38 -10.62 -2.97
C SER A 73 15.96 -11.00 -3.37
N GLU A 74 15.33 -11.92 -2.62
CA GLU A 74 13.99 -12.47 -2.89
C GLU A 74 12.87 -11.67 -2.19
N LEU A 75 13.21 -10.57 -1.53
CA LEU A 75 12.24 -9.77 -0.81
C LEU A 75 11.35 -8.98 -1.79
N VAL A 76 10.04 -9.16 -1.66
CA VAL A 76 9.02 -8.35 -2.35
C VAL A 76 8.20 -7.64 -1.29
N LEU A 77 8.19 -6.31 -1.31
CA LEU A 77 7.48 -5.48 -0.34
C LEU A 77 6.39 -4.64 -0.99
N ALA A 78 5.25 -4.57 -0.34
CA ALA A 78 4.20 -3.60 -0.62
C ALA A 78 4.26 -2.47 0.42
N VAL A 79 4.24 -1.23 -0.03
CA VAL A 79 4.33 -0.03 0.80
C VAL A 79 3.06 0.80 0.63
N ASN A 80 2.43 1.15 1.75
CA ASN A 80 1.26 2.02 1.77
C ASN A 80 1.64 3.47 1.44
N ILE A 81 0.80 4.16 0.65
CA ILE A 81 0.92 5.58 0.34
C ILE A 81 -0.16 6.37 1.07
N THR A 82 0.24 7.41 1.78
CA THR A 82 -0.67 8.28 2.52
C THR A 82 -1.47 9.21 1.61
N ALA A 83 -2.66 9.65 2.07
CA ALA A 83 -3.47 10.63 1.33
C ALA A 83 -2.73 11.97 1.14
N GLY A 84 -1.87 12.36 2.09
CA GLY A 84 -1.04 13.56 1.98
C GLY A 84 -0.06 13.51 0.82
N SER A 85 0.56 12.35 0.58
CA SER A 85 1.46 12.13 -0.55
C SER A 85 0.72 12.14 -1.88
N LEU A 86 -0.46 11.50 -1.94
CA LEU A 86 -1.30 11.50 -3.15
C LEU A 86 -1.64 12.91 -3.63
N CYS A 87 -1.89 13.84 -2.71
CA CYS A 87 -2.29 15.22 -3.01
C CYS A 87 -1.09 16.18 -3.17
N SER A 88 0.14 15.68 -3.23
CA SER A 88 1.37 16.50 -3.32
C SER A 88 2.05 16.33 -4.68
N ASP A 89 2.00 17.36 -5.53
CA ASP A 89 2.71 17.38 -6.81
C ASP A 89 4.23 17.28 -6.63
N GLU A 90 4.74 17.84 -5.52
CA GLU A 90 6.16 17.72 -5.16
C GLU A 90 6.54 16.27 -4.85
N PHE A 91 5.66 15.54 -4.15
CA PHE A 91 5.87 14.11 -3.88
C PHE A 91 5.87 13.30 -5.18
N LEU A 92 4.93 13.55 -6.09
CA LEU A 92 4.85 12.84 -7.38
C LEU A 92 6.11 13.09 -8.22
N THR A 93 6.59 14.33 -8.27
CA THR A 93 7.83 14.68 -8.98
C THR A 93 9.04 13.95 -8.38
N TRP A 94 9.17 13.96 -7.05
CA TRP A 94 10.22 13.24 -6.34
C TRP A 94 10.10 11.72 -6.57
N LEU A 95 8.90 11.16 -6.48
CA LEU A 95 8.66 9.73 -6.67
C LEU A 95 9.09 9.27 -8.05
N SER A 96 8.73 10.01 -9.10
CA SER A 96 9.16 9.70 -10.48
C SER A 96 10.69 9.60 -10.59
N GLY A 97 11.43 10.56 -10.02
CA GLY A 97 12.89 10.51 -9.98
C GLY A 97 13.43 9.35 -9.12
N TYR A 98 12.82 9.10 -7.97
CA TYR A 98 13.19 8.00 -7.09
C TYR A 98 13.02 6.62 -7.77
N LEU A 99 11.91 6.40 -8.46
CA LEU A 99 11.63 5.16 -9.18
C LEU A 99 12.58 4.96 -10.38
N ALA A 100 12.89 6.03 -11.10
CA ALA A 100 13.85 5.97 -12.21
C ALA A 100 15.25 5.53 -11.74
N VAL A 101 15.69 5.99 -10.57
CA VAL A 101 17.00 5.62 -9.98
C VAL A 101 16.98 4.19 -9.43
N ASN A 102 15.83 3.71 -8.93
CA ASN A 102 15.67 2.39 -8.34
C ASN A 102 14.90 1.41 -9.27
N GLY A 103 15.10 1.54 -10.58
CA GLY A 103 14.39 0.73 -11.59
C GLY A 103 14.59 -0.77 -11.47
N GLU A 104 15.63 -1.24 -10.79
CA GLU A 104 15.87 -2.65 -10.47
C GLU A 104 14.86 -3.22 -9.45
N LEU A 105 14.07 -2.37 -8.80
CA LEU A 105 13.07 -2.78 -7.81
C LEU A 105 11.66 -2.96 -8.40
N LYS A 106 11.44 -2.83 -9.70
CA LYS A 106 10.12 -2.87 -10.36
C LYS A 106 9.25 -4.08 -9.98
N GLU A 107 9.86 -5.25 -9.84
CA GLU A 107 9.15 -6.49 -9.50
C GLU A 107 9.14 -6.77 -7.98
N ARG A 108 9.78 -5.90 -7.19
CA ARG A 108 10.05 -6.13 -5.78
C ARG A 108 9.50 -5.06 -4.85
N LEU A 109 9.21 -3.88 -5.38
CA LEU A 109 8.55 -2.79 -4.66
C LEU A 109 7.17 -2.54 -5.26
N LEU A 110 6.13 -2.79 -4.48
CA LEU A 110 4.74 -2.56 -4.82
C LEU A 110 4.19 -1.40 -3.99
N PHE A 111 3.16 -0.75 -4.49
CA PHE A 111 2.51 0.36 -3.81
C PHE A 111 1.07 -0.02 -3.45
N GLU A 112 0.61 0.32 -2.26
CA GLU A 112 -0.77 0.09 -1.84
C GLU A 112 -1.48 1.43 -1.62
N ILE A 113 -2.68 1.55 -2.22
CA ILE A 113 -3.50 2.75 -2.15
C ILE A 113 -4.85 2.35 -1.53
N PRO A 114 -5.25 2.97 -0.41
CA PRO A 114 -6.55 2.70 0.19
C PRO A 114 -7.71 3.05 -0.75
N GLU A 115 -8.72 2.17 -0.85
CA GLU A 115 -9.93 2.42 -1.67
C GLU A 115 -10.58 3.79 -1.34
N ALA A 116 -10.61 4.17 -0.06
CA ALA A 116 -11.13 5.47 0.37
C ALA A 116 -10.39 6.66 -0.26
N ALA A 117 -9.08 6.54 -0.48
CA ALA A 117 -8.30 7.58 -1.16
C ALA A 117 -8.64 7.66 -2.65
N ILE A 118 -8.88 6.51 -3.31
CA ILE A 118 -9.33 6.47 -4.70
C ILE A 118 -10.69 7.19 -4.85
N MET A 119 -11.64 6.90 -3.95
CA MET A 119 -12.97 7.52 -3.97
C MET A 119 -12.91 9.03 -3.75
N LYS A 120 -12.05 9.49 -2.84
CA LYS A 120 -11.97 10.90 -2.44
C LYS A 120 -11.10 11.75 -3.36
N HIS A 121 -10.04 11.18 -3.91
CA HIS A 121 -8.95 11.88 -4.61
C HIS A 121 -8.65 11.27 -5.98
N LYS A 122 -9.69 10.87 -6.75
CA LYS A 122 -9.55 10.10 -7.98
C LYS A 122 -8.47 10.64 -8.92
N GLN A 123 -8.47 11.96 -9.22
CA GLN A 123 -7.50 12.54 -10.14
C GLN A 123 -6.06 12.41 -9.63
N HIS A 124 -5.83 12.62 -8.33
CA HIS A 124 -4.49 12.49 -7.76
C HIS A 124 -4.01 11.04 -7.78
N VAL A 125 -4.93 10.08 -7.53
CA VAL A 125 -4.60 8.64 -7.66
C VAL A 125 -4.29 8.30 -9.12
N THR A 126 -5.06 8.82 -10.09
CA THR A 126 -4.76 8.62 -11.51
C THR A 126 -3.35 9.11 -11.86
N ASN A 127 -2.98 10.32 -11.44
CA ASN A 127 -1.65 10.86 -11.67
C ASN A 127 -0.53 9.98 -11.06
N LEU A 128 -0.74 9.48 -9.83
CA LEU A 128 0.21 8.54 -9.20
C LEU A 128 0.32 7.24 -10.00
N VAL A 129 -0.81 6.65 -10.39
CA VAL A 129 -0.86 5.40 -11.16
C VAL A 129 -0.17 5.56 -12.52
N GLU A 130 -0.30 6.71 -13.17
CA GLU A 130 0.44 7.02 -14.40
C GLU A 130 1.94 7.03 -14.16
N VAL A 131 2.43 7.68 -13.12
CA VAL A 131 3.86 7.66 -12.75
C VAL A 131 4.35 6.23 -12.49
N LEU A 132 3.59 5.42 -11.74
CA LEU A 132 3.95 4.02 -11.47
C LEU A 132 4.00 3.19 -12.76
N ARG A 133 3.00 3.34 -13.62
CA ARG A 133 2.88 2.63 -14.91
C ARG A 133 4.03 3.00 -15.86
N GLU A 134 4.35 4.28 -16.00
CA GLU A 134 5.45 4.75 -16.84
C GLU A 134 6.80 4.19 -16.39
N GLN A 135 7.00 4.07 -15.08
CA GLN A 135 8.21 3.52 -14.49
C GLN A 135 8.18 1.98 -14.37
N GLY A 136 7.05 1.32 -14.68
CA GLY A 136 6.88 -0.14 -14.68
C GLY A 136 6.74 -0.75 -13.28
N PHE A 137 6.28 0.02 -12.29
CA PHE A 137 6.01 -0.47 -10.94
C PHE A 137 4.56 -0.90 -10.78
N LEU A 138 4.34 -1.93 -9.96
CA LEU A 138 3.02 -2.47 -9.66
C LEU A 138 2.40 -1.79 -8.44
N TRP A 139 1.06 -1.77 -8.40
CA TRP A 139 0.31 -1.26 -7.29
C TRP A 139 -0.97 -2.07 -7.05
N GLY A 140 -1.50 -2.00 -5.84
CA GLY A 140 -2.73 -2.65 -5.43
C GLY A 140 -3.67 -1.73 -4.66
N VAL A 141 -4.93 -2.15 -4.57
CA VAL A 141 -5.95 -1.47 -3.76
C VAL A 141 -6.00 -2.12 -2.38
N ASP A 142 -5.86 -1.31 -1.32
CA ASP A 142 -6.08 -1.77 0.05
C ASP A 142 -7.49 -1.43 0.54
N HIS A 143 -8.01 -2.23 1.46
CA HIS A 143 -9.37 -2.13 2.02
C HIS A 143 -10.49 -2.17 0.98
N TYR A 144 -10.33 -2.95 -0.10
CA TYR A 144 -11.30 -3.08 -1.18
C TYR A 144 -12.66 -3.60 -0.68
N GLY A 145 -13.71 -2.99 -1.20
CA GLY A 145 -15.09 -3.39 -0.94
C GLY A 145 -15.79 -2.57 0.15
N ARG A 146 -15.14 -1.60 0.76
CA ARG A 146 -15.81 -0.66 1.68
C ARG A 146 -16.73 0.33 0.95
N HIS A 147 -16.46 0.63 -0.31
CA HIS A 147 -17.15 1.67 -1.08
C HIS A 147 -17.74 1.09 -2.37
N PHE A 148 -18.81 0.29 -2.26
CA PHE A 148 -19.47 -0.38 -3.39
C PHE A 148 -20.06 0.53 -4.47
N GLN A 149 -20.04 1.83 -4.32
CA GLN A 149 -20.76 2.75 -5.21
C GLN A 149 -20.15 2.90 -6.61
N SER A 150 -18.93 2.41 -6.84
CA SER A 150 -18.27 2.50 -8.14
C SER A 150 -17.14 1.48 -8.28
N LEU A 151 -17.41 0.33 -8.87
CA LEU A 151 -16.39 -0.67 -9.21
C LEU A 151 -15.64 -0.32 -10.52
N GLY A 152 -16.15 0.62 -11.31
CA GLY A 152 -15.57 1.01 -12.60
C GLY A 152 -14.14 1.57 -12.53
N TYR A 153 -13.67 2.00 -11.35
CA TYR A 153 -12.30 2.45 -11.19
C TYR A 153 -11.26 1.32 -11.34
N LEU A 154 -11.65 0.07 -11.06
CA LEU A 154 -10.74 -1.07 -11.23
C LEU A 154 -10.36 -1.27 -12.70
N GLU A 155 -11.35 -1.21 -13.62
CA GLU A 155 -11.11 -1.31 -15.05
C GLU A 155 -10.27 -0.12 -15.57
N GLU A 156 -10.55 1.09 -15.07
CA GLU A 156 -9.87 2.32 -15.49
C GLU A 156 -8.41 2.38 -15.01
N LEU A 157 -8.19 2.09 -13.73
CA LEU A 157 -6.87 2.23 -13.09
C LEU A 157 -6.03 0.95 -13.16
N ALA A 158 -6.65 -0.21 -13.40
CA ALA A 158 -6.03 -1.52 -13.57
C ALA A 158 -4.96 -1.85 -12.50
N PRO A 159 -5.33 -1.96 -11.21
CA PRO A 159 -4.41 -2.41 -10.17
C PRO A 159 -3.98 -3.85 -10.41
N ALA A 160 -2.77 -4.22 -10.00
CA ALA A 160 -2.26 -5.59 -10.11
C ALA A 160 -2.98 -6.57 -9.16
N TYR A 161 -3.51 -6.06 -8.05
CA TYR A 161 -4.27 -6.83 -7.08
C TYR A 161 -5.17 -5.94 -6.22
N VAL A 162 -6.10 -6.58 -5.51
CA VAL A 162 -6.89 -5.93 -4.47
C VAL A 162 -6.80 -6.73 -3.18
N LYS A 163 -6.75 -6.04 -2.04
CA LYS A 163 -6.85 -6.63 -0.71
C LYS A 163 -8.24 -6.35 -0.16
N VAL A 164 -9.05 -7.39 -0.05
CA VAL A 164 -10.41 -7.28 0.49
C VAL A 164 -10.36 -6.83 1.95
N ASP A 165 -11.24 -5.89 2.30
CA ASP A 165 -11.27 -5.35 3.64
C ASP A 165 -11.48 -6.43 4.71
N HIS A 166 -10.72 -6.31 5.80
CA HIS A 166 -10.75 -7.21 6.94
C HIS A 166 -12.16 -7.40 7.54
N GLY A 167 -13.02 -6.39 7.48
CA GLY A 167 -14.40 -6.48 7.96
C GLY A 167 -15.20 -7.60 7.30
N TYR A 168 -14.87 -7.97 6.06
CA TYR A 168 -15.52 -9.08 5.36
C TYR A 168 -14.82 -10.41 5.59
N THR A 169 -13.50 -10.43 5.62
CA THR A 169 -12.75 -11.67 5.80
C THR A 169 -12.87 -12.21 7.24
N SER A 170 -12.97 -11.36 8.24
CA SER A 170 -13.19 -11.79 9.63
C SER A 170 -14.54 -12.45 9.85
N GLN A 171 -15.60 -11.97 9.19
CA GLN A 171 -16.94 -12.53 9.32
C GLN A 171 -17.05 -13.97 8.81
N VAL A 172 -16.33 -14.30 7.74
CA VAL A 172 -16.41 -15.65 7.13
C VAL A 172 -15.61 -16.71 7.91
N MET A 173 -14.82 -16.31 8.89
CA MET A 173 -14.12 -17.25 9.78
C MET A 173 -15.03 -17.84 10.86
N GLU A 174 -16.23 -17.27 11.07
CA GLU A 174 -17.20 -17.80 12.03
C GLU A 174 -17.91 -19.05 11.46
N PRO A 175 -18.13 -20.10 12.28
CA PRO A 175 -18.83 -21.29 11.84
C PRO A 175 -20.25 -20.99 11.36
N GLY A 176 -20.56 -21.35 10.09
CA GLY A 176 -21.88 -21.11 9.48
C GLY A 176 -22.08 -19.71 8.93
N ALA A 177 -21.01 -18.92 8.79
CA ALA A 177 -21.07 -17.60 8.19
C ALA A 177 -21.54 -17.64 6.72
N ASP A 178 -22.34 -16.65 6.34
CA ASP A 178 -22.70 -16.44 4.92
C ASP A 178 -21.51 -15.83 4.16
N THR A 179 -20.94 -16.59 3.24
CA THR A 179 -19.81 -16.18 2.41
C THR A 179 -20.25 -15.56 1.07
N SER A 180 -21.55 -15.47 0.79
CA SER A 180 -22.09 -15.03 -0.50
C SER A 180 -21.65 -13.61 -0.88
N PHE A 181 -21.59 -12.73 0.11
CA PHE A 181 -21.15 -11.35 -0.07
C PHE A 181 -19.65 -11.26 -0.40
N LEU A 182 -18.78 -11.92 0.36
CA LEU A 182 -17.34 -11.97 0.07
C LEU A 182 -17.09 -12.55 -1.31
N ALA A 183 -17.81 -13.63 -1.69
CA ALA A 183 -17.71 -14.23 -3.01
C ALA A 183 -18.14 -13.26 -4.13
N ALA A 184 -19.14 -12.40 -3.88
CA ALA A 184 -19.55 -11.37 -4.84
C ALA A 184 -18.47 -10.28 -5.00
N VAL A 185 -17.86 -9.83 -3.89
CA VAL A 185 -16.75 -8.87 -3.89
C VAL A 185 -15.56 -9.41 -4.68
N CYS A 186 -15.16 -10.66 -4.43
CA CYS A 186 -14.07 -11.31 -5.16
C CYS A 186 -14.38 -11.46 -6.65
N ARG A 187 -15.61 -11.87 -7.02
CA ARG A 187 -16.02 -11.94 -8.44
C ARG A 187 -15.98 -10.59 -9.13
N ALA A 188 -16.40 -9.53 -8.44
CA ALA A 188 -16.35 -8.17 -9.00
C ALA A 188 -14.91 -7.75 -9.31
N ALA A 189 -13.96 -8.04 -8.41
CA ALA A 189 -12.55 -7.78 -8.65
C ALA A 189 -12.00 -8.58 -9.84
N HIS A 190 -12.27 -9.91 -9.89
CA HIS A 190 -11.81 -10.76 -10.99
C HIS A 190 -12.42 -10.40 -12.35
N ASN A 191 -13.64 -9.87 -12.39
CA ASN A 191 -14.27 -9.46 -13.64
C ASN A 191 -13.70 -8.14 -14.19
N ALA A 192 -13.05 -7.34 -13.34
CA ALA A 192 -12.42 -6.09 -13.74
C ALA A 192 -10.98 -6.29 -14.27
N GLY A 193 -10.44 -7.50 -14.24
CA GLY A 193 -9.08 -7.87 -14.69
C GLY A 193 -8.22 -8.36 -13.57
#